data_d0f520e0601bb49bf4db8bcd00ba7637
#
_entry.id   d0f520e0601bb49bf4db8bcd00ba7637
#
_cell.length_a   1.000
_cell.length_b   1.000
_cell.length_c   1.000
_cell.angle_alpha   90.00
_cell.angle_beta   90.00
_cell.angle_gamma   90.00
#
_symmetry.space_group_name_H-M   'P 1'
#
loop_
_entity.id
_entity.type
_entity.pdbx_description
1 polymer ?
#
loop_
_entity_poly.entity_id
_entity_poly.type
_entity_poly.pdbx_seq_one_letter_code
_entity_poly.pdbx_strand_id
1 'polypeptide(L)'
;IDEDFYEELEEILIMGDIGINATTSIIENLKKEVSERHIKEPMECKQLLINEIKDQMRVDSTEYEFENRKSVVLVIGVNGVGKTTSVGKLAGKLKDQGKKVILAAADTFRAAAGEQLTEWANRAGVEIIGGQAGADPASVIYDAVAAAKARNADVLLCDTAGRLHNKKNLMEELRKIYRILEREYPDAYLETLVVLDGTTGQNALAQARQFAEVANVNGIILT
;
A
#
# COMPACT_ATOMS: atom_id res chain seq x y z
N ILE A 1 -5.03 -19.95 -34.50
CA ILE A 1 -5.57 -19.12 -33.39
C ILE A 1 -6.95 -18.67 -33.86
N ASP A 2 -7.95 -19.25 -33.28
CA ASP A 2 -9.37 -19.03 -33.56
C ASP A 2 -10.08 -18.41 -32.37
N GLU A 3 -11.39 -18.19 -32.45
CA GLU A 3 -12.16 -17.58 -31.38
C GLU A 3 -12.21 -18.49 -30.14
N ASP A 4 -12.34 -19.80 -30.34
CA ASP A 4 -12.37 -20.77 -29.23
C ASP A 4 -11.08 -20.72 -28.38
N PHE A 5 -9.93 -20.48 -29.01
CA PHE A 5 -8.66 -20.27 -28.31
C PHE A 5 -8.69 -19.03 -27.39
N TYR A 6 -9.30 -17.94 -27.84
CA TYR A 6 -9.39 -16.71 -27.01
C TYR A 6 -10.39 -16.87 -25.87
N GLU A 7 -11.50 -17.58 -26.09
CA GLU A 7 -12.46 -17.90 -25.03
C GLU A 7 -11.82 -18.76 -23.93
N GLU A 8 -11.09 -19.83 -24.31
CA GLU A 8 -10.36 -20.66 -23.36
C GLU A 8 -9.32 -19.84 -22.57
N LEU A 9 -8.61 -18.93 -23.24
CA LEU A 9 -7.62 -18.07 -22.60
C LEU A 9 -8.26 -17.09 -21.62
N GLU A 10 -9.42 -16.52 -21.97
CA GLU A 10 -10.22 -15.65 -21.10
C GLU A 10 -10.65 -16.40 -19.83
N GLU A 11 -11.16 -17.62 -19.97
CA GLU A 11 -11.52 -18.47 -18.83
C GLU A 11 -10.30 -18.74 -17.90
N ILE A 12 -9.15 -19.06 -18.46
CA ILE A 12 -7.92 -19.30 -17.68
C ILE A 12 -7.50 -18.06 -16.90
N LEU A 13 -7.57 -16.87 -17.51
CA LEU A 13 -7.22 -15.62 -16.86
C LEU A 13 -8.19 -15.30 -15.71
N ILE A 14 -9.49 -15.50 -15.92
CA ILE A 14 -10.51 -15.31 -14.88
C ILE A 14 -10.36 -16.32 -13.75
N MET A 15 -10.07 -17.59 -14.06
CA MET A 15 -9.79 -18.63 -13.06
C MET A 15 -8.51 -18.32 -12.25
N GLY A 16 -7.58 -17.59 -12.84
CA GLY A 16 -6.40 -17.05 -12.17
C GLY A 16 -6.67 -15.82 -11.30
N ASP A 17 -7.95 -15.47 -11.10
CA ASP A 17 -8.42 -14.29 -10.34
C ASP A 17 -7.97 -12.94 -10.94
N ILE A 18 -7.73 -12.92 -12.25
CA ILE A 18 -7.57 -11.66 -13.00
C ILE A 18 -8.97 -11.08 -13.23
N GLY A 19 -9.17 -9.84 -12.82
CA GLY A 19 -10.48 -9.18 -12.92
C GLY A 19 -10.99 -9.09 -14.35
N ILE A 20 -12.31 -9.17 -14.52
CA ILE A 20 -12.98 -9.18 -15.84
C ILE A 20 -12.49 -8.02 -16.73
N ASN A 21 -12.40 -6.80 -16.19
CA ASN A 21 -11.97 -5.63 -16.97
C ASN A 21 -10.53 -5.77 -17.49
N ALA A 22 -9.60 -6.24 -16.63
CA ALA A 22 -8.22 -6.48 -17.04
C ALA A 22 -8.14 -7.62 -18.07
N THR A 23 -8.86 -8.72 -17.85
CA THR A 23 -8.93 -9.86 -18.77
C THR A 23 -9.43 -9.42 -20.14
N THR A 24 -10.57 -8.70 -20.21
CA THR A 24 -11.12 -8.21 -21.46
C THR A 24 -10.12 -7.33 -22.21
N SER A 25 -9.48 -6.39 -21.53
CA SER A 25 -8.47 -5.52 -22.13
C SER A 25 -7.27 -6.31 -22.67
N ILE A 26 -6.78 -7.29 -21.92
CA ILE A 26 -5.67 -8.16 -22.35
C ILE A 26 -6.05 -8.93 -23.61
N ILE A 27 -7.22 -9.54 -23.65
CA ILE A 27 -7.69 -10.35 -24.79
C ILE A 27 -7.91 -9.46 -26.04
N GLU A 28 -8.53 -8.30 -25.89
CA GLU A 28 -8.74 -7.37 -27.01
C GLU A 28 -7.42 -6.89 -27.62
N ASN A 29 -6.46 -6.49 -26.80
CA ASN A 29 -5.15 -6.08 -27.26
C ASN A 29 -4.39 -7.24 -27.92
N LEU A 30 -4.47 -8.43 -27.34
CA LEU A 30 -3.85 -9.62 -27.89
C LEU A 30 -4.42 -9.97 -29.27
N LYS A 31 -5.76 -9.95 -29.44
CA LYS A 31 -6.43 -10.16 -30.73
C LYS A 31 -5.94 -9.17 -31.78
N LYS A 32 -5.85 -7.92 -31.42
CA LYS A 32 -5.35 -6.85 -32.30
C LYS A 32 -3.91 -7.10 -32.75
N GLU A 33 -2.99 -7.37 -31.81
CA GLU A 33 -1.58 -7.62 -32.11
C GLU A 33 -1.40 -8.89 -32.95
N VAL A 34 -2.12 -9.98 -32.65
CA VAL A 34 -2.07 -11.21 -33.43
C VAL A 34 -2.51 -10.95 -34.87
N SER A 35 -3.57 -10.14 -35.07
CA SER A 35 -4.06 -9.78 -36.41
C SER A 35 -3.06 -8.90 -37.15
N GLU A 36 -2.54 -7.85 -36.53
CA GLU A 36 -1.61 -6.90 -37.15
C GLU A 36 -0.28 -7.55 -37.54
N ARG A 37 0.22 -8.47 -36.70
CA ARG A 37 1.51 -9.17 -36.93
C ARG A 37 1.34 -10.47 -37.70
N HIS A 38 0.11 -10.85 -38.08
CA HIS A 38 -0.20 -12.10 -38.78
C HIS A 38 0.34 -13.35 -38.07
N ILE A 39 0.25 -13.38 -36.72
CA ILE A 39 0.74 -14.46 -35.89
C ILE A 39 -0.15 -15.71 -36.10
N LYS A 40 0.49 -16.85 -36.34
CA LYS A 40 -0.20 -18.15 -36.53
C LYS A 40 0.21 -19.18 -35.49
N GLU A 41 1.40 -19.02 -34.92
CA GLU A 41 1.96 -19.99 -34.01
C GLU A 41 1.55 -19.68 -32.55
N PRO A 42 1.00 -20.67 -31.81
CA PRO A 42 0.57 -20.49 -30.43
C PRO A 42 1.70 -20.00 -29.47
N MET A 43 2.93 -20.39 -29.74
CA MET A 43 4.10 -19.98 -28.94
C MET A 43 4.39 -18.48 -29.06
N GLU A 44 4.22 -17.90 -30.25
CA GLU A 44 4.38 -16.46 -30.48
C GLU A 44 3.24 -15.71 -29.78
N CYS A 45 2.01 -16.21 -29.86
CA CYS A 45 0.86 -15.66 -29.16
C CYS A 45 1.07 -15.64 -27.65
N LYS A 46 1.63 -16.71 -27.08
CA LYS A 46 1.99 -16.77 -25.65
C LYS A 46 2.98 -15.68 -25.27
N GLN A 47 3.97 -15.39 -26.11
CA GLN A 47 4.94 -14.34 -25.83
C GLN A 47 4.29 -12.94 -25.88
N LEU A 48 3.35 -12.72 -26.80
CA LEU A 48 2.56 -11.49 -26.86
C LEU A 48 1.72 -11.31 -25.60
N LEU A 49 1.03 -12.37 -25.16
CA LEU A 49 0.25 -12.33 -23.90
C LEU A 49 1.12 -11.95 -22.69
N ILE A 50 2.32 -12.54 -22.57
CA ILE A 50 3.25 -12.20 -21.49
C ILE A 50 3.63 -10.72 -21.55
N ASN A 51 3.87 -10.19 -22.73
CA ASN A 51 4.25 -8.80 -22.92
C ASN A 51 3.07 -7.87 -22.58
N GLU A 52 1.86 -8.20 -23.00
CA GLU A 52 0.65 -7.44 -22.71
C GLU A 52 0.39 -7.36 -21.19
N ILE A 53 0.51 -8.49 -20.47
CA ILE A 53 0.38 -8.51 -19.01
C ILE A 53 1.47 -7.63 -18.37
N LYS A 54 2.71 -7.72 -18.83
CA LYS A 54 3.82 -6.87 -18.33
C LYS A 54 3.55 -5.39 -18.57
N ASP A 55 3.03 -5.04 -19.73
CA ASP A 55 2.74 -3.65 -20.07
C ASP A 55 1.59 -3.09 -19.21
N GLN A 56 0.57 -3.88 -18.92
CA GLN A 56 -0.49 -3.49 -17.98
C GLN A 56 -0.01 -3.35 -16.53
N MET A 57 1.05 -4.07 -16.14
CA MET A 57 1.66 -3.95 -14.82
C MET A 57 2.64 -2.77 -14.72
N ARG A 58 2.97 -2.14 -15.83
CA ARG A 58 3.92 -1.02 -15.86
C ARG A 58 3.29 0.23 -15.25
N VAL A 59 4.01 0.88 -14.36
CA VAL A 59 3.66 2.20 -13.79
C VAL A 59 4.61 3.26 -14.35
N ASP A 60 4.09 4.45 -14.59
CA ASP A 60 4.86 5.55 -15.22
C ASP A 60 5.99 6.06 -14.32
N SER A 61 5.80 6.02 -13.01
CA SER A 61 6.82 6.40 -12.03
C SER A 61 6.76 5.49 -10.81
N THR A 62 7.95 5.09 -10.33
CA THR A 62 8.14 4.37 -9.06
C THR A 62 8.79 5.24 -7.98
N GLU A 63 8.97 6.52 -8.25
CA GLU A 63 9.52 7.47 -7.29
C GLU A 63 8.42 7.95 -6.35
N TYR A 64 8.77 8.02 -5.06
CA TYR A 64 7.90 8.54 -4.02
C TYR A 64 8.41 9.87 -3.51
N GLU A 65 7.56 10.90 -3.53
CA GLU A 65 7.95 12.24 -3.09
C GLU A 65 8.34 12.30 -1.61
N PHE A 66 7.80 11.42 -0.78
CA PHE A 66 8.12 11.39 0.65
C PHE A 66 9.61 11.07 0.93
N GLU A 67 10.33 10.46 -0.02
CA GLU A 67 11.77 10.21 0.11
C GLU A 67 12.60 11.49 -0.04
N ASN A 68 12.06 12.53 -0.67
CA ASN A 68 12.78 13.74 -1.06
C ASN A 68 12.38 15.01 -0.29
N ARG A 69 11.42 14.91 0.61
CA ARG A 69 10.89 16.06 1.37
C ARG A 69 10.44 15.64 2.77
N LYS A 70 10.27 16.62 3.69
CA LYS A 70 9.68 16.35 5.00
C LYS A 70 8.29 15.78 4.84
N SER A 71 8.05 14.60 5.41
CA SER A 71 6.85 13.84 5.12
C SER A 71 6.30 13.11 6.33
N VAL A 72 4.99 12.93 6.30
CA VAL A 72 4.28 11.95 7.11
C VAL A 72 3.80 10.85 6.17
N VAL A 73 4.14 9.61 6.46
CA VAL A 73 3.68 8.44 5.70
C VAL A 73 2.69 7.67 6.57
N LEU A 74 1.42 7.69 6.19
CA LEU A 74 0.37 6.95 6.85
C LEU A 74 0.20 5.60 6.17
N VAL A 75 0.45 4.51 6.89
CA VAL A 75 0.35 3.15 6.37
C VAL A 75 -0.96 2.53 6.83
N ILE A 76 -1.84 2.23 5.90
CA ILE A 76 -3.18 1.70 6.11
C ILE A 76 -3.35 0.33 5.44
N GLY A 77 -4.39 -0.40 5.81
CA GLY A 77 -4.69 -1.74 5.26
C GLY A 77 -5.36 -2.62 6.31
N VAL A 78 -5.84 -3.78 5.90
CA VAL A 78 -6.50 -4.73 6.80
C VAL A 78 -5.51 -5.40 7.78
N ASN A 79 -6.02 -6.03 8.83
CA ASN A 79 -5.18 -6.80 9.75
C ASN A 79 -4.54 -8.00 9.03
N GLY A 80 -3.31 -8.33 9.41
CA GLY A 80 -2.59 -9.48 8.88
C GLY A 80 -1.96 -9.27 7.50
N VAL A 81 -2.17 -8.13 6.85
CA VAL A 81 -1.66 -7.85 5.50
C VAL A 81 -0.17 -7.45 5.47
N GLY A 82 0.45 -7.25 6.63
CA GLY A 82 1.88 -6.91 6.72
C GLY A 82 2.20 -5.43 6.92
N LYS A 83 1.25 -4.61 7.41
CA LYS A 83 1.49 -3.17 7.68
C LYS A 83 2.68 -2.92 8.60
N THR A 84 2.66 -3.48 9.80
CA THR A 84 3.72 -3.29 10.79
C THR A 84 5.09 -3.73 10.26
N THR A 85 5.13 -4.86 9.56
CA THR A 85 6.36 -5.35 8.90
C THR A 85 6.84 -4.39 7.81
N SER A 86 5.93 -3.87 6.99
CA SER A 86 6.25 -2.92 5.91
C SER A 86 6.78 -1.61 6.48
N VAL A 87 6.14 -1.08 7.54
CA VAL A 87 6.61 0.11 8.26
C VAL A 87 8.03 -0.10 8.80
N GLY A 88 8.28 -1.25 9.44
CA GLY A 88 9.61 -1.58 9.96
C GLY A 88 10.69 -1.66 8.89
N LYS A 89 10.40 -2.34 7.78
CA LYS A 89 11.33 -2.44 6.65
C LYS A 89 11.59 -1.08 5.99
N LEU A 90 10.55 -0.27 5.82
CA LEU A 90 10.65 1.06 5.25
C LEU A 90 11.48 1.99 6.15
N ALA A 91 11.30 1.89 7.46
CA ALA A 91 12.10 2.63 8.43
C ALA A 91 13.60 2.31 8.31
N GLY A 92 13.95 1.02 8.21
CA GLY A 92 15.32 0.59 7.98
C GLY A 92 15.90 1.15 6.68
N LYS A 93 15.18 1.00 5.57
CA LYS A 93 15.59 1.52 4.26
C LYS A 93 15.85 3.04 4.30
N LEU A 94 14.94 3.81 4.87
CA LEU A 94 15.08 5.27 4.97
C LEU A 94 16.24 5.67 5.88
N LYS A 95 16.43 4.94 6.98
CA LYS A 95 17.58 5.14 7.89
C LYS A 95 18.91 4.88 7.18
N ASP A 96 19.01 3.81 6.38
CA ASP A 96 20.21 3.49 5.59
C ASP A 96 20.51 4.56 4.53
N GLN A 97 19.48 5.26 4.05
CA GLN A 97 19.61 6.43 3.18
C GLN A 97 20.01 7.72 3.93
N GLY A 98 20.27 7.64 5.23
CA GLY A 98 20.65 8.78 6.07
C GLY A 98 19.49 9.66 6.53
N LYS A 99 18.24 9.22 6.36
CA LYS A 99 17.06 9.97 6.81
C LYS A 99 16.87 9.85 8.32
N LYS A 100 16.40 10.92 8.93
CA LYS A 100 15.95 10.92 10.31
C LYS A 100 14.48 10.50 10.37
N VAL A 101 14.26 9.27 10.86
CA VAL A 101 12.95 8.61 10.86
C VAL A 101 12.43 8.50 12.29
N ILE A 102 11.13 8.76 12.46
CA ILE A 102 10.38 8.48 13.69
C ILE A 102 9.19 7.57 13.33
N LEU A 103 8.92 6.58 14.18
CA LEU A 103 7.75 5.70 14.05
C LEU A 103 6.65 6.13 15.01
N ALA A 104 5.40 6.07 14.54
CA ALA A 104 4.20 6.21 15.37
C ALA A 104 3.45 4.88 15.43
N ALA A 105 3.34 4.29 16.63
CA ALA A 105 2.62 3.05 16.88
C ALA A 105 1.14 3.35 17.15
N ALA A 106 0.37 3.64 16.10
CA ALA A 106 -1.04 3.99 16.20
C ALA A 106 -2.00 2.79 16.03
N ASP A 107 -1.50 1.56 15.85
CA ASP A 107 -2.30 0.34 16.04
C ASP A 107 -2.35 -0.03 17.52
N THR A 108 -3.15 0.69 18.27
CA THR A 108 -3.26 0.58 19.73
C THR A 108 -4.21 -0.53 20.19
N PHE A 109 -4.92 -1.16 19.27
CA PHE A 109 -5.85 -2.24 19.59
C PHE A 109 -5.19 -3.60 19.73
N ARG A 110 -4.06 -3.79 19.08
CA ARG A 110 -3.30 -5.05 19.14
C ARG A 110 -2.01 -4.81 19.92
N ALA A 111 -1.96 -5.34 21.15
CA ALA A 111 -0.74 -5.23 21.97
C ALA A 111 0.51 -5.74 21.21
N ALA A 112 0.36 -6.87 20.52
CA ALA A 112 1.44 -7.45 19.73
C ALA A 112 1.93 -6.54 18.57
N ALA A 113 1.10 -5.65 18.04
CA ALA A 113 1.52 -4.72 16.98
C ALA A 113 2.49 -3.66 17.53
N GLY A 114 2.21 -3.11 18.71
CA GLY A 114 3.12 -2.18 19.38
C GLY A 114 4.46 -2.82 19.74
N GLU A 115 4.44 -4.04 20.27
CA GLU A 115 5.66 -4.82 20.59
C GLU A 115 6.46 -5.12 19.32
N GLN A 116 5.79 -5.58 18.25
CA GLN A 116 6.43 -5.87 16.97
C GLN A 116 7.06 -4.62 16.36
N LEU A 117 6.37 -3.48 16.38
CA LEU A 117 6.91 -2.24 15.85
C LEU A 117 8.09 -1.73 16.66
N THR A 118 8.05 -1.91 17.98
CA THR A 118 9.17 -1.59 18.88
C THR A 118 10.42 -2.42 18.55
N GLU A 119 10.25 -3.71 18.26
CA GLU A 119 11.34 -4.57 17.81
C GLU A 119 11.95 -4.08 16.48
N TRP A 120 11.12 -3.70 15.52
CA TRP A 120 11.57 -3.10 14.27
C TRP A 120 12.29 -1.77 14.48
N ALA A 121 11.79 -0.91 15.37
CA ALA A 121 12.44 0.36 15.73
C ALA A 121 13.84 0.13 16.30
N ASN A 122 13.97 -0.84 17.21
CA ASN A 122 15.26 -1.21 17.80
C ASN A 122 16.24 -1.73 16.75
N ARG A 123 15.79 -2.61 15.85
CA ARG A 123 16.64 -3.14 14.76
C ARG A 123 17.09 -2.07 13.79
N ALA A 124 16.21 -1.15 13.43
CA ALA A 124 16.51 -0.05 12.52
C ALA A 124 17.28 1.11 13.21
N GLY A 125 17.34 1.13 14.53
CA GLY A 125 17.93 2.23 15.29
C GLY A 125 17.19 3.54 15.12
N VAL A 126 15.84 3.49 15.10
CA VAL A 126 14.95 4.65 14.97
C VAL A 126 14.08 4.80 16.20
N GLU A 127 13.62 6.02 16.47
CA GLU A 127 12.75 6.32 17.60
C GLU A 127 11.31 5.91 17.31
N ILE A 128 10.60 5.45 18.34
CA ILE A 128 9.19 5.10 18.28
C ILE A 128 8.39 5.91 19.31
N ILE A 129 7.22 6.39 18.91
CA ILE A 129 6.25 7.08 19.76
C ILE A 129 4.99 6.21 19.87
N GLY A 130 4.47 6.05 21.09
CA GLY A 130 3.32 5.19 21.37
C GLY A 130 3.74 3.76 21.65
N GLY A 131 2.84 2.81 21.32
CA GLY A 131 3.06 1.38 21.53
C GLY A 131 2.34 0.83 22.77
N GLN A 132 1.67 1.67 23.56
CA GLN A 132 0.84 1.23 24.67
C GLN A 132 -0.54 0.77 24.16
N ALA A 133 -0.93 -0.45 24.52
CA ALA A 133 -2.24 -0.97 24.18
C ALA A 133 -3.36 -0.13 24.83
N GLY A 134 -4.42 0.13 24.07
CA GLY A 134 -5.59 0.87 24.54
C GLY A 134 -5.46 2.41 24.52
N ALA A 135 -4.31 2.95 24.09
CA ALA A 135 -4.20 4.39 23.88
C ALA A 135 -5.12 4.87 22.73
N ASP A 136 -5.50 6.15 22.73
CA ASP A 136 -6.22 6.73 21.59
C ASP A 136 -5.24 6.89 20.39
N PRO A 137 -5.49 6.26 19.24
CA PRO A 137 -4.62 6.37 18.07
C PRO A 137 -4.34 7.82 17.65
N ALA A 138 -5.33 8.68 17.75
CA ALA A 138 -5.22 10.09 17.40
C ALA A 138 -4.27 10.83 18.36
N SER A 139 -4.28 10.50 19.65
CA SER A 139 -3.34 11.05 20.62
C SER A 139 -1.91 10.59 20.33
N VAL A 140 -1.71 9.34 19.94
CA VAL A 140 -0.40 8.82 19.52
C VAL A 140 0.13 9.60 18.33
N ILE A 141 -0.70 9.85 17.32
CA ILE A 141 -0.32 10.65 16.14
C ILE A 141 0.01 12.08 16.52
N TYR A 142 -0.77 12.70 17.41
CA TYR A 142 -0.49 14.06 17.90
C TYR A 142 0.90 14.13 18.55
N ASP A 143 1.20 13.21 19.47
CA ASP A 143 2.50 13.14 20.16
C ASP A 143 3.65 12.86 19.19
N ALA A 144 3.40 12.00 18.20
CA ALA A 144 4.39 11.66 17.18
C ALA A 144 4.72 12.85 16.27
N VAL A 145 3.72 13.65 15.90
CA VAL A 145 3.93 14.91 15.15
C VAL A 145 4.73 15.90 15.98
N ALA A 146 4.40 16.08 17.26
CA ALA A 146 5.14 16.96 18.15
C ALA A 146 6.62 16.51 18.26
N ALA A 147 6.85 15.21 18.40
CA ALA A 147 8.19 14.63 18.43
C ALA A 147 8.94 14.84 17.09
N ALA A 148 8.28 14.60 15.97
CA ALA A 148 8.86 14.78 14.63
C ALA A 148 9.30 16.23 14.38
N LYS A 149 8.47 17.19 14.77
CA LYS A 149 8.80 18.63 14.68
C LYS A 149 9.96 19.01 15.61
N ALA A 150 9.90 18.61 16.87
CA ALA A 150 10.94 18.94 17.86
C ALA A 150 12.30 18.37 17.50
N ARG A 151 12.33 17.21 16.88
CA ARG A 151 13.57 16.51 16.49
C ARG A 151 13.99 16.79 15.07
N ASN A 152 13.22 17.60 14.32
CA ASN A 152 13.44 17.88 12.91
C ASN A 152 13.58 16.60 12.08
N ALA A 153 12.63 15.66 12.26
CA ALA A 153 12.62 14.41 11.51
C ALA A 153 12.36 14.67 10.02
N ASP A 154 12.95 13.84 9.17
CA ASP A 154 12.71 13.86 7.72
C ASP A 154 11.42 13.14 7.38
N VAL A 155 11.17 11.99 8.03
CA VAL A 155 9.99 11.17 7.80
C VAL A 155 9.39 10.67 9.11
N LEU A 156 8.08 10.86 9.27
CA LEU A 156 7.25 10.24 10.30
C LEU A 156 6.46 9.09 9.67
N LEU A 157 6.75 7.86 10.03
CA LEU A 157 6.03 6.67 9.58
C LEU A 157 4.98 6.25 10.61
N CYS A 158 3.71 6.17 10.21
CA CYS A 158 2.59 5.86 11.09
C CYS A 158 2.01 4.48 10.76
N ASP A 159 2.12 3.53 11.70
CA ASP A 159 1.42 2.23 11.64
C ASP A 159 0.03 2.37 12.26
N THR A 160 -1.02 1.97 11.52
CA THR A 160 -2.41 2.13 11.92
C THR A 160 -3.14 0.81 12.12
N ALA A 161 -4.28 0.84 12.81
CA ALA A 161 -5.18 -0.30 12.92
C ALA A 161 -5.76 -0.71 11.56
N GLY A 162 -6.17 -1.98 11.42
CA GLY A 162 -6.69 -2.53 10.18
C GLY A 162 -7.95 -3.38 10.35
N ARG A 163 -8.81 -3.07 11.34
CA ARG A 163 -10.01 -3.85 11.66
C ARG A 163 -11.19 -3.53 10.73
N LEU A 164 -11.11 -4.04 9.49
CA LEU A 164 -12.12 -3.76 8.46
C LEU A 164 -13.48 -4.40 8.77
N HIS A 165 -13.54 -5.44 9.63
CA HIS A 165 -14.82 -6.01 10.12
C HIS A 165 -15.65 -5.01 10.94
N ASN A 166 -15.03 -3.97 11.49
CA ASN A 166 -15.68 -2.80 12.07
C ASN A 166 -15.37 -1.55 11.22
N LYS A 167 -15.78 -1.62 9.97
CA LYS A 167 -15.44 -0.61 8.93
C LYS A 167 -15.74 0.81 9.40
N LYS A 168 -16.93 1.04 9.98
CA LYS A 168 -17.34 2.38 10.40
C LYS A 168 -16.38 3.00 11.40
N ASN A 169 -16.02 2.28 12.45
CA ASN A 169 -15.11 2.77 13.48
C ASN A 169 -13.70 3.00 12.92
N LEU A 170 -13.21 2.07 12.09
CA LEU A 170 -11.91 2.23 11.44
C LEU A 170 -11.86 3.48 10.56
N MET A 171 -12.90 3.73 9.78
CA MET A 171 -12.97 4.88 8.89
C MET A 171 -13.09 6.20 9.67
N GLU A 172 -13.84 6.22 10.78
CA GLU A 172 -13.91 7.39 11.67
C GLU A 172 -12.56 7.68 12.34
N GLU A 173 -11.84 6.62 12.77
CA GLU A 173 -10.48 6.74 13.32
C GLU A 173 -9.52 7.32 12.31
N LEU A 174 -9.50 6.81 11.07
CA LEU A 174 -8.64 7.33 10.01
C LEU A 174 -8.96 8.81 9.71
N ARG A 175 -10.24 9.19 9.60
CA ARG A 175 -10.63 10.60 9.42
C ARG A 175 -10.12 11.49 10.54
N LYS A 176 -10.17 11.00 11.80
CA LYS A 176 -9.65 11.74 12.95
C LYS A 176 -8.13 11.93 12.85
N ILE A 177 -7.41 10.89 12.48
CA ILE A 177 -5.95 10.95 12.24
C ILE A 177 -5.64 11.96 11.15
N TYR A 178 -6.32 11.93 10.00
CA TYR A 178 -6.10 12.89 8.91
C TYR A 178 -6.28 14.34 9.36
N ARG A 179 -7.37 14.65 10.09
CA ARG A 179 -7.61 15.99 10.62
C ARG A 179 -6.51 16.49 11.54
N ILE A 180 -5.94 15.58 12.34
CA ILE A 180 -4.81 15.92 13.21
C ILE A 180 -3.57 16.23 12.39
N LEU A 181 -3.25 15.39 11.41
CA LEU A 181 -2.09 15.60 10.55
C LEU A 181 -2.18 16.92 9.77
N GLU A 182 -3.33 17.20 9.17
CA GLU A 182 -3.56 18.44 8.43
C GLU A 182 -3.46 19.67 9.32
N ARG A 183 -3.94 19.61 10.56
CA ARG A 183 -3.90 20.73 11.51
C ARG A 183 -2.53 20.91 12.14
N GLU A 184 -1.91 19.83 12.60
CA GLU A 184 -0.71 19.90 13.41
C GLU A 184 0.59 19.89 12.59
N TYR A 185 0.53 19.38 11.34
CA TYR A 185 1.71 19.31 10.48
C TYR A 185 1.43 19.70 9.02
N PRO A 186 0.83 20.90 8.78
CA PRO A 186 0.39 21.33 7.45
C PRO A 186 1.53 21.49 6.44
N ASP A 187 2.76 21.72 6.92
CA ASP A 187 3.94 21.91 6.07
C ASP A 187 4.60 20.58 5.64
N ALA A 188 4.21 19.45 6.23
CA ALA A 188 4.71 18.16 5.82
C ALA A 188 3.90 17.59 4.66
N TYR A 189 4.60 16.94 3.73
CA TYR A 189 3.94 16.16 2.69
C TYR A 189 3.29 14.92 3.31
N LEU A 190 2.01 14.71 3.03
CA LEU A 190 1.26 13.55 3.52
C LEU A 190 1.16 12.51 2.42
N GLU A 191 1.84 11.40 2.63
CA GLU A 191 1.74 10.18 1.82
C GLU A 191 0.85 9.17 2.52
N THR A 192 -0.07 8.56 1.79
CA THR A 192 -0.90 7.46 2.30
C THR A 192 -0.67 6.20 1.47
N LEU A 193 -0.08 5.20 2.09
CA LEU A 193 0.21 3.92 1.48
C LEU A 193 -0.78 2.87 1.98
N VAL A 194 -1.51 2.23 1.06
CA VAL A 194 -2.33 1.06 1.38
C VAL A 194 -1.51 -0.22 1.18
N VAL A 195 -1.47 -1.07 2.19
CA VAL A 195 -0.81 -2.37 2.12
C VAL A 195 -1.84 -3.42 1.70
N LEU A 196 -1.53 -4.13 0.63
CA LEU A 196 -2.38 -5.17 0.04
C LEU A 196 -1.60 -6.48 -0.06
N ASP A 197 -2.27 -7.58 0.25
CA ASP A 197 -1.72 -8.92 0.02
C ASP A 197 -2.00 -9.33 -1.43
N GLY A 198 -0.93 -9.47 -2.22
CA GLY A 198 -1.01 -9.85 -3.63
C GLY A 198 -1.63 -11.24 -3.87
N THR A 199 -1.69 -12.09 -2.84
CA THR A 199 -2.31 -13.42 -2.94
C THR A 199 -3.84 -13.39 -2.84
N THR A 200 -4.44 -12.26 -2.45
CA THR A 200 -5.90 -12.13 -2.26
C THR A 200 -6.66 -11.75 -3.53
N GLY A 201 -5.96 -11.52 -4.66
CA GLY A 201 -6.56 -11.26 -5.96
C GLY A 201 -7.50 -10.05 -5.96
N GLN A 202 -8.71 -10.22 -6.49
CA GLN A 202 -9.71 -9.15 -6.60
C GLN A 202 -10.19 -8.59 -5.26
N ASN A 203 -10.05 -9.34 -4.15
CA ASN A 203 -10.34 -8.83 -2.81
C ASN A 203 -9.40 -7.69 -2.40
N ALA A 204 -8.13 -7.74 -2.82
CA ALA A 204 -7.18 -6.64 -2.57
C ALA A 204 -7.67 -5.33 -3.21
N LEU A 205 -8.17 -5.39 -4.45
CA LEU A 205 -8.72 -4.22 -5.15
C LEU A 205 -9.96 -3.66 -4.44
N ALA A 206 -10.86 -4.54 -3.97
CA ALA A 206 -12.03 -4.15 -3.19
C ALA A 206 -11.63 -3.45 -1.88
N GLN A 207 -10.62 -3.95 -1.17
CA GLN A 207 -10.07 -3.32 0.03
C GLN A 207 -9.49 -1.94 -0.28
N ALA A 208 -8.68 -1.81 -1.33
CA ALA A 208 -8.11 -0.53 -1.75
C ALA A 208 -9.19 0.52 -2.03
N ARG A 209 -10.25 0.16 -2.72
CA ARG A 209 -11.40 1.05 -2.98
C ARG A 209 -12.08 1.52 -1.70
N GLN A 210 -12.27 0.62 -0.73
CA GLN A 210 -12.88 0.98 0.56
C GLN A 210 -12.04 1.97 1.36
N PHE A 211 -10.72 1.81 1.35
CA PHE A 211 -9.82 2.76 1.99
C PHE A 211 -9.78 4.11 1.25
N ALA A 212 -9.86 4.10 -0.07
CA ALA A 212 -9.88 5.31 -0.90
C ALA A 212 -11.13 6.20 -0.66
N GLU A 213 -12.21 5.65 -0.10
CA GLU A 213 -13.40 6.44 0.28
C GLU A 213 -13.12 7.45 1.41
N VAL A 214 -12.10 7.23 2.24
CA VAL A 214 -11.83 8.06 3.43
C VAL A 214 -10.40 8.57 3.51
N ALA A 215 -9.52 8.03 2.70
CA ALA A 215 -8.10 8.34 2.68
C ALA A 215 -7.69 8.71 1.26
N ASN A 216 -6.89 9.75 1.12
CA ASN A 216 -6.26 10.05 -0.17
C ASN A 216 -5.09 9.11 -0.40
N VAL A 217 -5.39 7.89 -0.85
CA VAL A 217 -4.39 6.86 -1.14
C VAL A 217 -3.60 7.27 -2.36
N ASN A 218 -2.30 7.44 -2.22
CA ASN A 218 -1.38 7.82 -3.28
C ASN A 218 -0.26 6.81 -3.54
N GLY A 219 -0.25 5.70 -2.80
CA GLY A 219 0.68 4.61 -3.06
C GLY A 219 0.17 3.27 -2.55
N ILE A 220 0.77 2.19 -3.08
CA ILE A 220 0.44 0.81 -2.72
C ILE A 220 1.72 0.07 -2.33
N ILE A 221 1.65 -0.71 -1.25
CA ILE A 221 2.65 -1.71 -0.90
C ILE A 221 2.02 -3.08 -1.13
N LEU A 222 2.64 -3.89 -2.00
CA LEU A 222 2.26 -5.28 -2.20
C LEU A 222 3.14 -6.19 -1.34
N THR A 223 2.48 -7.11 -0.61
CA THR A 223 3.14 -8.11 0.24
C THR A 223 2.95 -9.51 -0.30
#